data_a794b35959c1f7fef93286e325353109
#
_entry.id   a794b35959c1f7fef93286e325353109
#
_cell.length_a   1.000
_cell.length_b   1.000
_cell.length_c   1.000
_cell.angle_alpha   90.00
_cell.angle_beta   90.00
_cell.angle_gamma   90.00
#
_symmetry.space_group_name_H-M   'P 1'
#
loop_
_entity.id
_entity.type
_entity.pdbx_description
1 polymer ?
#
loop_
_entity_poly.entity_id
_entity_poly.type
_entity_poly.pdbx_seq_one_letter_code
_entity_poly.pdbx_strand_id
1 'polypeptide(L)' 'MTIKQVNTGAHGRKPRYFIENEGGGTVAHFDSLCTAALVLRYLNGAPMTEEDADMAWDAIQAFYMRN' A
#
# COMPACT_ATOMS: atom_id res chain seq x y z
N MET A 1 -6.64 9.37 0.74
CA MET A 1 -6.53 7.91 0.66
C MET A 1 -6.28 7.32 2.03
N THR A 2 -6.78 6.14 2.28
CA THR A 2 -6.68 5.48 3.58
C THR A 2 -6.21 4.04 3.40
N ILE A 3 -5.75 3.44 4.50
CA ILE A 3 -5.38 2.02 4.53
C ILE A 3 -6.49 1.25 5.23
N LYS A 4 -6.89 0.13 4.62
CA LYS A 4 -7.83 -0.81 5.23
C LYS A 4 -7.12 -2.14 5.40
N GLN A 5 -7.09 -2.64 6.62
CA GLN A 5 -6.54 -3.96 6.90
C GLN A 5 -7.63 -5.02 6.69
N VAL A 6 -7.32 -6.03 5.91
CA VAL A 6 -8.24 -7.12 5.65
C VAL A 6 -7.54 -8.44 5.98
N ASN A 7 -8.17 -9.22 6.83
CA ASN A 7 -7.70 -10.57 7.13
C ASN A 7 -8.27 -11.49 6.06
N THR A 8 -7.41 -11.94 5.17
CA THR A 8 -7.85 -12.62 3.95
C THR A 8 -7.94 -14.13 4.09
N GLY A 9 -7.98 -14.67 5.28
CA GLY A 9 -8.11 -16.09 5.34
C GLY A 9 -8.15 -16.64 6.74
N ALA A 10 -8.57 -17.88 6.82
CA ALA A 10 -8.49 -18.66 8.02
C ALA A 10 -7.08 -19.21 8.16
N HIS A 11 -6.73 -19.65 9.36
CA HIS A 11 -5.51 -20.43 9.63
C HIS A 11 -4.18 -19.68 9.47
N GLY A 12 -4.08 -18.53 10.11
CA GLY A 12 -2.79 -17.85 10.26
C GLY A 12 -2.28 -17.15 9.03
N ARG A 13 -3.11 -16.93 8.05
CA ARG A 13 -2.71 -16.13 6.90
C ARG A 13 -2.50 -14.69 7.33
N LYS A 14 -1.47 -14.08 6.78
CA LYS A 14 -1.14 -12.69 7.09
C LYS A 14 -2.25 -11.78 6.54
N PRO A 15 -2.58 -10.70 7.26
CA PRO A 15 -3.50 -9.71 6.75
C PRO A 15 -2.91 -9.01 5.53
N ARG A 16 -3.79 -8.48 4.69
CA ARG A 16 -3.37 -7.62 3.61
C ARG A 16 -3.83 -6.20 3.89
N TYR A 17 -3.09 -5.26 3.38
CA TYR A 17 -3.34 -3.83 3.61
C TYR A 17 -3.70 -3.19 2.27
N PHE A 18 -4.95 -2.77 2.17
CA PHE A 18 -5.48 -2.18 0.94
C PHE A 18 -5.48 -0.67 1.07
N ILE A 19 -4.93 0.00 0.05
CA ILE A 19 -4.99 1.45 -0.04
C ILE A 19 -6.23 1.79 -0.84
N GLU A 20 -7.14 2.56 -0.23
CA GLU A 20 -8.42 2.92 -0.84
C GLU A 20 -8.50 4.41 -1.06
N ASN A 21 -9.09 4.82 -2.19
CA ASN A 21 -9.37 6.22 -2.46
C ASN A 21 -10.66 6.65 -1.75
N GLU A 22 -11.02 7.93 -1.89
CA GLU A 22 -12.20 8.48 -1.22
C GLU A 22 -13.50 7.82 -1.66
N GLY A 23 -13.54 7.31 -2.86
CA GLY A 23 -14.72 6.59 -3.36
C GLY A 23 -14.80 5.13 -2.94
N GLY A 24 -13.86 4.67 -2.15
CA GLY A 24 -13.84 3.27 -1.69
C GLY A 24 -13.19 2.31 -2.67
N GLY A 25 -12.65 2.78 -3.77
CA GLY A 25 -11.95 1.94 -4.73
C GLY A 25 -10.54 1.60 -4.28
N THR A 26 -10.12 0.36 -4.51
CA THR A 26 -8.77 -0.09 -4.17
C THR A 26 -7.77 0.41 -5.20
N VAL A 27 -6.76 1.13 -4.74
CA VAL A 27 -5.69 1.65 -5.59
C VAL A 27 -4.54 0.63 -5.68
N ALA A 28 -4.19 0.04 -4.54
CA ALA A 28 -3.11 -0.94 -4.45
C ALA A 28 -3.27 -1.73 -3.17
N HIS A 29 -2.56 -2.85 -3.06
CA HIS A 29 -2.55 -3.60 -1.80
C HIS A 29 -1.20 -4.26 -1.61
N PHE A 30 -0.85 -4.46 -0.33
CA PHE A 30 0.44 -4.99 0.05
C PHE A 30 0.28 -5.95 1.23
N ASP A 31 1.25 -6.81 1.43
CA ASP A 31 1.26 -7.75 2.56
C ASP A 31 2.01 -7.19 3.77
N SER A 32 2.55 -6.00 3.67
CA SER A 32 3.31 -5.35 4.75
C SER A 32 2.68 -3.98 5.07
N LEU A 33 2.41 -3.76 6.35
CA LEU A 33 1.91 -2.46 6.80
C LEU A 33 2.94 -1.36 6.54
N CYS A 34 4.22 -1.64 6.75
CA CYS A 34 5.26 -0.65 6.49
C CYS A 34 5.26 -0.20 5.03
N THR A 35 5.18 -1.14 4.11
CA THR A 35 5.13 -0.83 2.68
C THR A 35 3.86 -0.06 2.33
N ALA A 36 2.71 -0.51 2.83
CA ALA A 36 1.45 0.16 2.56
C ALA A 36 1.44 1.59 3.11
N ALA A 37 1.96 1.79 4.32
CA ALA A 37 2.02 3.13 4.91
C ALA A 37 2.94 4.05 4.10
N LEU A 38 4.06 3.53 3.63
CA LEU A 38 5.00 4.30 2.82
C LEU A 38 4.34 4.73 1.49
N VAL A 39 3.67 3.80 0.83
CA VAL A 39 2.97 4.08 -0.42
C VAL A 39 1.83 5.07 -0.19
N LEU A 40 1.08 4.92 0.91
CA LEU A 40 0.01 5.84 1.24
C LEU A 40 0.52 7.27 1.40
N ARG A 41 1.63 7.44 2.12
CA ARG A 41 2.24 8.76 2.29
C ARG A 41 2.65 9.35 0.95
N TYR A 42 3.25 8.53 0.10
CA TYR A 42 3.66 8.96 -1.23
C TYR A 42 2.46 9.43 -2.06
N LEU A 43 1.39 8.66 -2.08
CA LEU A 43 0.19 8.99 -2.86
C LEU A 43 -0.55 10.20 -2.31
N ASN A 44 -0.48 10.44 -1.01
CA ASN A 44 -1.10 11.61 -0.38
C ASN A 44 -0.24 12.88 -0.51
N GLY A 45 0.95 12.77 -1.08
CA GLY A 45 1.82 13.92 -1.23
C GLY A 45 2.49 14.37 0.06
N ALA A 46 2.56 13.50 1.06
CA ALA A 46 3.21 13.83 2.32
C ALA A 46 4.73 14.03 2.12
N PRO A 47 5.37 14.90 2.90
CA PRO A 47 6.81 15.06 2.82
C PRO A 47 7.54 13.74 3.08
N MET A 48 8.49 13.40 2.23
CA MET A 48 9.26 12.17 2.32
C MET A 48 10.69 12.44 1.93
N THR A 49 11.60 11.62 2.46
CA THR A 49 12.97 11.62 1.96
C THR A 49 12.97 11.04 0.54
N GLU A 50 14.00 11.40 -0.24
CA GLU A 50 14.15 10.86 -1.59
C GLU A 50 14.23 9.33 -1.56
N GLU A 51 14.94 8.78 -0.58
CA GLU A 51 15.06 7.34 -0.42
C GLU A 51 13.69 6.68 -0.17
N ASP A 52 12.89 7.26 0.71
CA ASP A 52 11.55 6.73 1.00
C ASP A 52 10.63 6.83 -0.21
N ALA A 53 10.73 7.93 -0.95
CA ALA A 53 9.93 8.11 -2.16
C ALA A 53 10.30 7.07 -3.22
N ASP A 54 11.58 6.78 -3.37
CA ASP A 54 12.04 5.74 -4.30
C ASP A 54 11.53 4.37 -3.89
N MET A 55 11.55 4.05 -2.60
CA MET A 55 11.02 2.78 -2.10
C MET A 55 9.52 2.65 -2.35
N ALA A 56 8.78 3.74 -2.13
CA ALA A 56 7.34 3.75 -2.40
C ALA A 56 7.05 3.53 -3.88
N TRP A 57 7.81 4.21 -4.73
CA TRP A 57 7.67 4.08 -6.17
C TRP A 57 7.95 2.64 -6.65
N ASP A 58 9.02 2.03 -6.13
CA ASP A 58 9.35 0.65 -6.46
C ASP A 58 8.23 -0.30 -6.04
N ALA A 59 7.64 -0.10 -4.87
CA ALA A 59 6.54 -0.91 -4.40
C ALA A 59 5.31 -0.79 -5.30
N ILE A 60 4.99 0.42 -5.73
CA ILE A 60 3.88 0.68 -6.64
C ILE A 60 4.13 -0.03 -7.98
N GLN A 61 5.32 0.09 -8.51
CA GLN A 61 5.65 -0.56 -9.78
C GLN A 61 5.58 -2.07 -9.67
N ALA A 62 6.10 -2.63 -8.60
CA ALA A 62 6.04 -4.08 -8.39
C ALA A 62 4.60 -4.57 -8.33
N PHE A 63 3.71 -3.79 -7.71
CA PHE A 63 2.29 -4.13 -7.66
C PHE A 63 1.67 -4.16 -9.05
N TYR A 64 1.89 -3.12 -9.85
CA TYR A 64 1.28 -3.04 -11.17
C TYR A 64 1.89 -4.02 -12.16
N MET A 65 3.17 -4.33 -12.02
CA MET A 65 3.82 -5.27 -12.93
C MET A 65 3.41 -6.72 -12.70
N ARG A 66 2.82 -7.03 -11.56
CA ARG A 66 2.32 -8.38 -11.28
C ARG A 66 1.00 -8.67 -11.97
N ASN A 67 0.35 -7.65 -12.38
CA ASN A 67 -0.95 -7.76 -13.01
C ASN A 67 -0.81 -7.58 -14.52
#